data_1f40d4f85155e06ad09cabf4411dee8e
#
_entry.id   1f40d4f85155e06ad09cabf4411dee8e
#
_cell.length_a   1.000
_cell.length_b   1.000
_cell.length_c   1.000
_cell.angle_alpha   90.00
_cell.angle_beta   90.00
_cell.angle_gamma   90.00
#
_symmetry.space_group_name_H-M   'P 1'
#
loop_
_entity.id
_entity.type
_entity.pdbx_description
1 polymer ?
#
loop_
_entity_poly.entity_id
_entity_poly.type
_entity_poly.pdbx_seq_one_letter_code
_entity_poly.pdbx_strand_id
1 'polypeptide(L)'
;MNKIVFLVSISVSSFYSFSQISPAISGWLINTTGITGRHYLNGNSTPIVDTELANVQSVQYSANWVYATTQGIPAFITGPFNANPNSVITPVTSIYRIPLNPVKNTAVLTNTGAGNIGVFKNGVGLFSYGDGFAYNPATNTDAPTPNGVWRRDAVKAEVNGFDCSKAHPAAQGNYHHHQNPS
;
A
#
# COMPACT_ATOMS: atom_id res chain seq x y z
N MET A 1 -70.14 -30.41 25.78
CA MET A 1 -69.41 -29.91 24.63
C MET A 1 -68.14 -29.23 25.10
N ASN A 2 -67.00 -29.94 25.03
CA ASN A 2 -65.70 -29.42 25.44
C ASN A 2 -65.07 -28.60 24.29
N LYS A 3 -64.81 -27.31 24.52
CA LYS A 3 -64.11 -26.45 23.55
C LYS A 3 -62.61 -26.66 23.75
N ILE A 4 -61.95 -27.19 22.74
CA ILE A 4 -60.48 -27.27 22.67
C ILE A 4 -59.96 -25.94 22.11
N VAL A 5 -59.18 -25.22 22.91
CA VAL A 5 -58.51 -24.00 22.51
C VAL A 5 -57.09 -24.40 22.02
N PHE A 6 -56.80 -24.21 20.72
CA PHE A 6 -55.46 -24.37 20.21
C PHE A 6 -54.66 -23.07 20.41
N LEU A 7 -53.62 -23.15 21.23
CA LEU A 7 -52.62 -22.09 21.37
C LEU A 7 -51.55 -22.28 20.25
N VAL A 8 -51.51 -21.37 19.29
CA VAL A 8 -50.45 -21.32 18.30
C VAL A 8 -49.33 -20.43 18.84
N SER A 9 -48.23 -21.05 19.24
CA SER A 9 -47.01 -20.33 19.64
C SER A 9 -46.24 -19.93 18.39
N ILE A 10 -46.20 -18.64 18.08
CA ILE A 10 -45.34 -18.09 17.02
C ILE A 10 -43.95 -17.80 17.64
N SER A 11 -42.98 -18.65 17.39
CA SER A 11 -41.57 -18.38 17.72
C SER A 11 -40.97 -17.42 16.71
N VAL A 12 -40.71 -16.18 17.12
CA VAL A 12 -39.95 -15.20 16.32
C VAL A 12 -38.46 -15.51 16.50
N SER A 13 -37.90 -16.16 15.50
CA SER A 13 -36.44 -16.35 15.43
C SER A 13 -35.79 -15.06 14.96
N SER A 14 -35.11 -14.36 15.88
CA SER A 14 -34.29 -13.19 15.53
C SER A 14 -33.03 -13.65 14.82
N PHE A 15 -32.96 -13.49 13.51
CA PHE A 15 -31.71 -13.66 12.74
C PHE A 15 -30.81 -12.47 13.00
N TYR A 16 -29.78 -12.65 13.81
CA TYR A 16 -28.68 -11.69 13.89
C TYR A 16 -27.81 -11.82 12.63
N SER A 17 -27.99 -10.93 11.66
CA SER A 17 -27.06 -10.74 10.57
C SER A 17 -25.78 -10.11 11.14
N PHE A 18 -24.73 -10.88 11.30
CA PHE A 18 -23.39 -10.30 11.48
C PHE A 18 -22.97 -9.72 10.15
N SER A 19 -23.06 -8.41 10.00
CA SER A 19 -22.45 -7.73 8.87
C SER A 19 -20.95 -7.93 8.95
N GLN A 20 -20.38 -8.64 7.99
CA GLN A 20 -18.94 -8.80 7.90
C GLN A 20 -18.31 -7.42 7.70
N ILE A 21 -17.37 -7.05 8.58
CA ILE A 21 -16.65 -5.78 8.46
C ILE A 21 -15.91 -5.76 7.12
N SER A 22 -16.03 -4.66 6.38
CA SER A 22 -15.37 -4.50 5.08
C SER A 22 -13.85 -4.81 5.18
N PRO A 23 -13.28 -5.60 4.26
CA PRO A 23 -11.84 -5.83 4.21
C PRO A 23 -11.02 -4.54 4.15
N ALA A 24 -11.59 -3.46 3.61
CA ALA A 24 -10.97 -2.14 3.61
C ALA A 24 -10.79 -1.57 5.04
N ILE A 25 -11.55 -2.04 6.02
CA ILE A 25 -11.40 -1.66 7.43
C ILE A 25 -10.50 -2.67 8.17
N SER A 26 -10.73 -3.96 7.99
CA SER A 26 -10.13 -5.03 8.81
C SER A 26 -8.92 -5.72 8.17
N GLY A 27 -8.61 -5.43 6.90
CA GLY A 27 -7.58 -6.13 6.15
C GLY A 27 -6.14 -5.66 6.40
N TRP A 28 -5.91 -4.68 7.25
CA TRP A 28 -4.61 -4.05 7.47
C TRP A 28 -3.74 -4.82 8.46
N LEU A 29 -2.43 -4.77 8.22
CA LEU A 29 -1.44 -5.21 9.19
C LEU A 29 -1.16 -4.08 10.18
N ILE A 30 -2.02 -3.97 11.19
CA ILE A 30 -1.88 -2.93 12.23
C ILE A 30 -0.77 -3.33 13.20
N ASN A 31 0.13 -2.41 13.48
CA ASN A 31 1.19 -2.61 14.46
C ASN A 31 0.64 -2.54 15.89
N THR A 32 0.40 -3.68 16.47
CA THR A 32 -0.09 -3.83 17.85
C THR A 32 1.01 -4.27 18.83
N THR A 33 2.20 -4.59 18.32
CA THR A 33 3.30 -5.18 19.11
C THR A 33 4.49 -4.24 19.28
N GLY A 34 4.44 -3.04 18.65
CA GLY A 34 5.58 -2.13 18.66
C GLY A 34 6.74 -2.56 17.76
N ILE A 35 6.50 -3.49 16.81
CA ILE A 35 7.56 -3.90 15.88
C ILE A 35 8.05 -2.71 15.06
N THR A 36 9.38 -2.59 14.94
CA THR A 36 10.04 -1.53 14.16
C THR A 36 10.56 -2.06 12.83
N GLY A 37 10.95 -1.16 11.94
CA GLY A 37 11.65 -1.47 10.72
C GLY A 37 13.00 -2.13 10.98
N ARG A 38 13.54 -2.77 9.96
CA ARG A 38 14.88 -3.35 9.96
C ARG A 38 15.48 -3.26 8.57
N HIS A 39 16.77 -3.02 8.48
CA HIS A 39 17.42 -2.91 7.19
C HIS A 39 18.82 -3.51 7.18
N TYR A 40 19.28 -3.88 5.98
CA TYR A 40 20.67 -4.18 5.70
C TYR A 40 21.33 -3.00 4.99
N LEU A 41 22.57 -2.73 5.37
CA LEU A 41 23.52 -1.96 4.57
C LEU A 41 24.52 -2.92 3.91
N ASN A 42 25.27 -2.42 2.94
CA ASN A 42 26.30 -3.21 2.30
C ASN A 42 27.34 -3.71 3.31
N GLY A 43 27.60 -5.00 3.31
CA GLY A 43 28.54 -5.65 4.21
C GLY A 43 28.01 -6.03 5.60
N ASN A 44 26.75 -5.69 5.94
CA ASN A 44 26.16 -6.17 7.19
C ASN A 44 25.81 -7.67 7.10
N SER A 45 26.18 -8.41 8.13
CA SER A 45 25.78 -9.81 8.30
C SER A 45 24.49 -9.99 9.11
N THR A 46 24.11 -8.96 9.86
CA THR A 46 22.87 -8.89 10.66
C THR A 46 22.12 -7.60 10.35
N PRO A 47 20.77 -7.60 10.34
CA PRO A 47 20.02 -6.40 10.07
C PRO A 47 20.15 -5.39 11.21
N ILE A 48 20.20 -4.13 10.86
CA ILE A 48 20.08 -3.00 11.79
C ILE A 48 18.61 -2.82 12.13
N VAL A 49 18.32 -2.62 13.42
CA VAL A 49 16.96 -2.35 13.91
C VAL A 49 16.72 -0.84 13.90
N ASP A 50 15.63 -0.43 13.26
CA ASP A 50 15.21 0.98 13.19
C ASP A 50 14.45 1.39 14.45
N THR A 51 14.26 2.69 14.63
CA THR A 51 13.43 3.26 15.70
C THR A 51 11.98 3.44 15.27
N GLU A 52 11.73 3.47 13.97
CA GLU A 52 10.45 3.76 13.37
C GLU A 52 9.53 2.54 13.40
N LEU A 53 8.26 2.77 13.77
CA LEU A 53 7.25 1.73 13.80
C LEU A 53 6.94 1.22 12.38
N ALA A 54 6.98 -0.07 12.22
CA ALA A 54 6.63 -0.72 10.96
C ALA A 54 5.11 -0.90 10.81
N ASN A 55 4.67 -1.19 9.59
CA ASN A 55 3.29 -1.47 9.21
C ASN A 55 2.34 -0.26 9.38
N VAL A 56 1.04 -0.53 9.47
CA VAL A 56 0.01 0.49 9.69
C VAL A 56 -0.09 0.82 11.18
N GLN A 57 -0.07 2.10 11.54
CA GLN A 57 -0.16 2.53 12.92
C GLN A 57 -1.60 2.65 13.42
N SER A 58 -2.51 3.10 12.56
CA SER A 58 -3.93 3.19 12.91
C SER A 58 -4.82 3.09 11.69
N VAL A 59 -6.03 2.62 11.92
CA VAL A 59 -7.12 2.60 10.93
C VAL A 59 -8.34 3.23 11.55
N GLN A 60 -8.84 4.28 10.91
CA GLN A 60 -10.09 4.95 11.24
C GLN A 60 -11.05 4.85 10.08
N TYR A 61 -12.34 4.95 10.32
CA TYR A 61 -13.32 4.94 9.24
C TYR A 61 -14.54 5.81 9.57
N SER A 62 -15.18 6.25 8.52
CA SER A 62 -16.47 6.95 8.54
C SER A 62 -17.50 6.14 7.75
N ALA A 63 -18.68 6.70 7.54
CA ALA A 63 -19.71 6.04 6.71
C ALA A 63 -19.24 5.73 5.27
N ASN A 64 -18.32 6.53 4.73
CA ASN A 64 -17.93 6.44 3.30
C ASN A 64 -16.44 6.15 3.08
N TRP A 65 -15.59 6.30 4.09
CA TRP A 65 -14.13 6.30 3.92
C TRP A 65 -13.42 5.53 5.01
N VAL A 66 -12.31 4.92 4.63
CA VAL A 66 -11.29 4.39 5.54
C VAL A 66 -10.06 5.28 5.45
N TYR A 67 -9.41 5.49 6.59
CA TYR A 67 -8.18 6.26 6.74
C TYR A 67 -7.13 5.36 7.40
N ALA A 68 -6.12 4.97 6.65
CA ALA A 68 -5.00 4.18 7.15
C ALA A 68 -3.78 5.08 7.32
N THR A 69 -3.28 5.19 8.55
CA THR A 69 -2.08 5.96 8.88
C THR A 69 -0.88 5.03 8.91
N THR A 70 0.18 5.40 8.20
CA THR A 70 1.42 4.63 8.08
C THR A 70 2.63 5.54 7.96
N GLN A 71 3.81 5.01 8.26
CA GLN A 71 5.09 5.65 7.97
C GLN A 71 5.79 5.09 6.73
N GLY A 72 5.14 4.15 6.01
CA GLY A 72 5.72 3.50 4.84
C GLY A 72 6.83 2.50 5.15
N ILE A 73 7.02 2.15 6.41
CA ILE A 73 8.06 1.21 6.87
C ILE A 73 7.47 -0.21 6.96
N PRO A 74 8.00 -1.20 6.25
CA PRO A 74 7.55 -2.59 6.38
C PRO A 74 8.14 -3.29 7.60
N ALA A 75 7.50 -4.36 8.06
CA ALA A 75 8.04 -5.22 9.12
C ALA A 75 9.08 -6.23 8.62
N PHE A 76 9.16 -6.48 7.32
CA PHE A 76 10.22 -7.28 6.72
C PHE A 76 11.51 -6.45 6.59
N ILE A 77 12.64 -7.13 6.39
CA ILE A 77 13.95 -6.47 6.28
C ILE A 77 14.07 -5.83 4.89
N THR A 78 14.47 -4.56 4.84
CA THR A 78 14.71 -3.82 3.60
C THR A 78 16.19 -3.73 3.27
N GLY A 79 16.53 -3.39 2.03
CA GLY A 79 17.90 -3.26 1.56
C GLY A 79 18.70 -4.59 1.59
N PRO A 80 20.00 -4.55 1.32
CA PRO A 80 20.66 -3.41 0.70
C PRO A 80 20.12 -3.17 -0.70
N PHE A 81 20.04 -1.90 -1.11
CA PHE A 81 19.54 -1.55 -2.44
C PHE A 81 20.68 -1.62 -3.45
N ASN A 82 20.51 -2.40 -4.54
CA ASN A 82 21.61 -2.71 -5.47
C ASN A 82 22.31 -1.48 -6.05
N ALA A 83 21.54 -0.47 -6.48
CA ALA A 83 22.13 0.76 -7.04
C ALA A 83 22.71 1.69 -5.96
N ASN A 84 22.26 1.56 -4.71
CA ASN A 84 22.64 2.43 -3.61
C ASN A 84 22.67 1.65 -2.29
N PRO A 85 23.63 0.71 -2.12
CA PRO A 85 23.59 -0.31 -1.07
C PRO A 85 23.71 0.22 0.36
N ASN A 86 24.09 1.49 0.52
CA ASN A 86 24.15 2.17 1.82
C ASN A 86 22.96 3.12 2.06
N SER A 87 21.98 3.15 1.17
CA SER A 87 20.76 3.91 1.39
C SER A 87 19.88 3.24 2.44
N VAL A 88 19.23 4.06 3.23
CA VAL A 88 18.19 3.66 4.19
C VAL A 88 16.85 4.27 3.77
N ILE A 89 15.78 3.64 4.18
CA ILE A 89 14.45 4.21 4.01
C ILE A 89 14.20 5.27 5.09
N THR A 90 13.44 6.30 4.74
CA THR A 90 13.05 7.36 5.64
C THR A 90 11.55 7.26 5.91
N PRO A 91 11.09 7.38 7.15
CA PRO A 91 9.66 7.36 7.46
C PRO A 91 8.96 8.54 6.81
N VAL A 92 7.90 8.26 6.06
CA VAL A 92 7.04 9.27 5.47
C VAL A 92 5.61 9.04 5.98
N THR A 93 5.22 9.83 6.95
CA THR A 93 3.85 9.74 7.50
C THR A 93 2.83 10.06 6.43
N SER A 94 1.98 9.11 6.15
CA SER A 94 0.92 9.19 5.16
C SER A 94 -0.41 8.76 5.77
N ILE A 95 -1.49 9.40 5.33
CA ILE A 95 -2.85 8.98 5.61
C ILE A 95 -3.51 8.63 4.28
N TYR A 96 -3.70 7.34 4.05
CA TYR A 96 -4.41 6.84 2.87
C TYR A 96 -5.90 6.91 3.10
N ARG A 97 -6.61 7.64 2.25
CA ARG A 97 -8.07 7.73 2.26
C ARG A 97 -8.65 6.85 1.16
N ILE A 98 -9.39 5.83 1.52
CA ILE A 98 -9.91 4.80 0.62
C ILE A 98 -11.44 4.78 0.71
N PRO A 99 -12.18 4.82 -0.39
CA PRO A 99 -13.64 4.74 -0.35
C PRO A 99 -14.09 3.34 0.06
N LEU A 100 -15.11 3.25 0.93
CA LEU A 100 -15.72 1.98 1.31
C LEU A 100 -16.52 1.37 0.16
N ASN A 101 -17.13 2.20 -0.65
CA ASN A 101 -17.92 1.81 -1.83
C ASN A 101 -17.38 2.52 -3.08
N PRO A 102 -16.27 2.02 -3.68
CA PRO A 102 -15.70 2.64 -4.86
C PRO A 102 -16.64 2.50 -6.05
N VAL A 103 -16.83 3.58 -6.79
CA VAL A 103 -17.63 3.62 -8.02
C VAL A 103 -16.69 3.78 -9.21
N LYS A 104 -16.88 2.92 -10.21
CA LYS A 104 -16.11 3.01 -11.46
C LYS A 104 -16.43 4.32 -12.17
N ASN A 105 -15.39 5.06 -12.58
CA ASN A 105 -15.57 6.19 -13.47
C ASN A 105 -15.97 5.70 -14.86
N THR A 106 -17.15 6.11 -15.31
CA THR A 106 -17.72 5.71 -16.63
C THR A 106 -17.77 6.84 -17.63
N ALA A 107 -17.51 8.09 -17.21
CA ALA A 107 -17.67 9.26 -18.06
C ALA A 107 -16.40 9.58 -18.86
N VAL A 108 -15.37 10.07 -18.19
CA VAL A 108 -14.09 10.44 -18.83
C VAL A 108 -12.96 9.67 -18.18
N LEU A 109 -12.18 8.95 -18.97
CA LEU A 109 -10.99 8.27 -18.49
C LEU A 109 -9.95 9.30 -18.06
N THR A 110 -9.46 9.16 -16.84
CA THR A 110 -8.39 9.99 -16.31
C THR A 110 -7.08 9.20 -16.35
N ASN A 111 -6.04 9.80 -16.88
CA ASN A 111 -4.72 9.18 -16.88
C ASN A 111 -4.22 8.98 -15.44
N THR A 112 -3.71 7.79 -15.16
CA THR A 112 -3.00 7.53 -13.91
C THR A 112 -1.71 8.34 -13.89
N GLY A 113 -1.54 9.17 -12.87
CA GLY A 113 -0.33 9.97 -12.67
C GLY A 113 0.90 9.11 -12.35
N ALA A 114 2.07 9.72 -12.29
CA ALA A 114 3.23 9.14 -11.64
C ALA A 114 3.09 9.20 -10.11
N GLY A 115 3.88 8.41 -9.39
CA GLY A 115 3.87 8.37 -7.93
C GLY A 115 2.82 7.41 -7.38
N ASN A 116 2.32 7.70 -6.19
CA ASN A 116 1.52 6.77 -5.41
C ASN A 116 0.12 6.56 -6.00
N ILE A 117 -0.23 5.33 -6.32
CA ILE A 117 -1.54 4.91 -6.87
C ILE A 117 -2.27 3.92 -5.97
N GLY A 118 -1.64 3.45 -4.92
CA GLY A 118 -2.21 2.49 -3.99
C GLY A 118 -1.35 2.27 -2.75
N VAL A 119 -1.81 1.38 -1.90
CA VAL A 119 -1.10 1.03 -0.67
C VAL A 119 -1.29 -0.45 -0.36
N PHE A 120 -0.23 -1.11 0.07
CA PHE A 120 -0.28 -2.49 0.53
C PHE A 120 -0.81 -2.58 1.97
N LYS A 121 -1.25 -3.76 2.38
CA LYS A 121 -1.80 -4.01 3.72
C LYS A 121 -0.85 -3.63 4.87
N ASN A 122 0.45 -3.64 4.60
CA ASN A 122 1.50 -3.23 5.54
C ASN A 122 1.78 -1.72 5.54
N GLY A 123 1.02 -0.95 4.78
CA GLY A 123 1.16 0.50 4.71
C GLY A 123 2.24 1.01 3.76
N VAL A 124 2.95 0.13 3.05
CA VAL A 124 3.92 0.54 2.03
C VAL A 124 3.18 0.98 0.78
N GLY A 125 3.64 2.07 0.16
CA GLY A 125 3.03 2.62 -1.05
C GLY A 125 3.23 1.74 -2.28
N LEU A 126 2.23 1.70 -3.15
CA LEU A 126 2.33 1.20 -4.51
C LEU A 126 2.37 2.39 -5.46
N PHE A 127 3.50 2.58 -6.12
CA PHE A 127 3.66 3.63 -7.11
C PHE A 127 3.22 3.16 -8.50
N SER A 128 2.94 4.11 -9.36
CA SER A 128 2.57 3.87 -10.75
C SER A 128 3.64 3.03 -11.47
N TYR A 129 3.20 2.26 -12.46
CA TYR A 129 4.10 1.53 -13.35
C TYR A 129 5.00 2.44 -14.18
N GLY A 130 4.64 3.72 -14.33
CA GLY A 130 5.44 4.70 -15.07
C GLY A 130 6.58 5.22 -14.23
N ASP A 131 7.80 5.08 -14.74
CA ASP A 131 9.01 5.72 -14.20
C ASP A 131 8.93 7.26 -14.26
N GLY A 132 9.75 7.95 -13.47
CA GLY A 132 9.94 9.40 -13.50
C GLY A 132 10.55 9.93 -14.81
N PHE A 133 11.00 9.04 -15.68
CA PHE A 133 11.55 9.38 -17.00
C PHE A 133 10.63 8.88 -18.12
N ALA A 134 10.68 9.56 -19.24
CA ALA A 134 10.00 9.17 -20.45
C ALA A 134 10.96 9.23 -21.65
N TYR A 135 10.85 8.26 -22.54
CA TYR A 135 11.64 8.28 -23.77
C TYR A 135 11.13 9.33 -24.74
N ASN A 136 12.03 10.12 -25.26
CA ASN A 136 11.75 11.10 -26.33
C ASN A 136 12.36 10.61 -27.66
N PRO A 137 11.57 10.14 -28.63
CA PRO A 137 12.06 9.62 -29.88
C PRO A 137 12.69 10.71 -30.79
N ALA A 138 12.34 11.97 -30.61
CA ALA A 138 12.89 13.05 -31.40
C ALA A 138 14.37 13.35 -31.06
N THR A 139 14.77 13.12 -29.83
CA THR A 139 16.15 13.31 -29.36
C THR A 139 16.87 11.99 -29.11
N ASN A 140 16.17 10.85 -29.22
CA ASN A 140 16.65 9.51 -28.90
C ASN A 140 17.25 9.41 -27.48
N THR A 141 16.66 10.11 -26.51
CA THR A 141 17.15 10.18 -25.14
C THR A 141 16.00 10.07 -24.17
N ASP A 142 16.31 9.68 -22.93
CA ASP A 142 15.39 9.82 -21.81
C ASP A 142 15.33 11.28 -21.32
N ALA A 143 14.14 11.73 -20.98
CA ALA A 143 13.90 13.04 -20.40
C ALA A 143 12.98 12.94 -19.19
N PRO A 144 13.12 13.81 -18.18
CA PRO A 144 12.15 13.87 -17.09
C PRO A 144 10.73 14.12 -17.63
N THR A 145 9.75 13.44 -17.07
CA THR A 145 8.35 13.74 -17.40
C THR A 145 8.00 15.18 -17.00
N PRO A 146 7.20 15.91 -17.79
CA PRO A 146 6.36 15.48 -18.92
C PRO A 146 7.01 15.56 -20.30
N ASN A 147 8.29 15.83 -20.40
CA ASN A 147 8.96 16.17 -21.67
C ASN A 147 9.17 14.98 -22.62
N GLY A 148 8.96 13.74 -22.16
CA GLY A 148 9.02 12.54 -22.99
C GLY A 148 7.66 12.13 -23.54
N VAL A 149 7.67 11.35 -24.62
CA VAL A 149 6.45 10.83 -25.28
C VAL A 149 5.97 9.55 -24.63
N TRP A 150 6.89 8.68 -24.21
CA TRP A 150 6.61 7.37 -23.64
C TRP A 150 7.16 7.27 -22.22
N ARG A 151 6.34 6.88 -21.27
CA ARG A 151 6.83 6.53 -19.94
C ARG A 151 7.46 5.14 -19.99
N ARG A 152 8.63 5.01 -19.37
CA ARG A 152 9.28 3.71 -19.20
C ARG A 152 8.50 2.88 -18.17
N ASP A 153 8.59 1.55 -18.30
CA ASP A 153 8.14 0.62 -17.27
C ASP A 153 9.10 0.75 -16.07
N ALA A 154 8.57 1.24 -14.94
CA ALA A 154 9.35 1.49 -13.73
C ALA A 154 9.98 0.20 -13.19
N VAL A 155 9.28 -0.94 -13.22
CA VAL A 155 9.85 -2.23 -12.79
C VAL A 155 11.11 -2.55 -13.56
N LYS A 156 11.09 -2.37 -14.89
CA LYS A 156 12.24 -2.66 -15.75
C LYS A 156 13.34 -1.58 -15.65
N ALA A 157 12.95 -0.33 -15.55
CA ALA A 157 13.89 0.80 -15.55
C ALA A 157 14.64 0.93 -14.21
N GLU A 158 13.98 0.59 -13.09
CA GLU A 158 14.48 0.80 -11.73
C GLU A 158 14.91 -0.47 -11.02
N VAL A 159 14.81 -1.64 -11.68
CA VAL A 159 15.14 -2.96 -11.11
C VAL A 159 16.52 -3.03 -10.43
N ASN A 160 17.49 -2.29 -10.94
CA ASN A 160 18.84 -2.22 -10.35
C ASN A 160 18.87 -1.46 -9.01
N GLY A 161 17.80 -0.74 -8.68
CA GLY A 161 17.64 -0.06 -7.40
C GLY A 161 16.91 -0.90 -6.35
N PHE A 162 16.27 -1.99 -6.74
CA PHE A 162 15.41 -2.78 -5.87
C PHE A 162 16.20 -3.65 -4.89
N ASP A 163 15.63 -3.82 -3.70
CA ASP A 163 16.02 -4.87 -2.77
C ASP A 163 15.39 -6.23 -3.11
N CYS A 164 15.60 -7.22 -2.25
CA CYS A 164 15.05 -8.57 -2.43
C CYS A 164 13.50 -8.61 -2.41
N SER A 165 12.86 -7.61 -1.84
CA SER A 165 11.39 -7.46 -1.81
C SER A 165 10.84 -6.72 -3.03
N LYS A 166 11.68 -6.41 -4.02
CA LYS A 166 11.33 -5.70 -5.25
C LYS A 166 10.78 -4.29 -5.02
N ALA A 167 11.42 -3.57 -4.12
CA ALA A 167 11.10 -2.19 -3.79
C ALA A 167 12.38 -1.38 -3.53
N HIS A 168 12.24 -0.08 -3.50
CA HIS A 168 13.34 0.84 -3.26
C HIS A 168 12.85 2.16 -2.66
N PRO A 169 13.73 2.99 -2.08
CA PRO A 169 13.40 4.33 -1.65
C PRO A 169 13.36 5.31 -2.83
N ALA A 170 12.35 6.16 -2.90
CA ALA A 170 12.37 7.36 -3.74
C ALA A 170 13.45 8.36 -3.26
N ALA A 171 13.66 9.44 -3.98
CA ALA A 171 14.69 10.44 -3.69
C ALA A 171 14.65 11.02 -2.25
N GLN A 172 13.49 10.99 -1.60
CA GLN A 172 13.28 11.44 -0.21
C GLN A 172 13.28 10.28 0.80
N GLY A 173 13.68 9.07 0.39
CA GLY A 173 13.72 7.90 1.26
C GLY A 173 12.38 7.16 1.40
N ASN A 174 11.32 7.59 0.71
CA ASN A 174 10.01 6.95 0.75
C ASN A 174 10.06 5.56 0.07
N TYR A 175 10.00 4.51 0.86
CA TYR A 175 10.03 3.13 0.37
C TYR A 175 8.73 2.76 -0.33
N HIS A 176 8.82 2.20 -1.53
CA HIS A 176 7.65 1.87 -2.34
C HIS A 176 7.93 0.72 -3.31
N HIS A 177 6.86 0.10 -3.78
CA HIS A 177 6.87 -0.90 -4.83
C HIS A 177 6.26 -0.35 -6.10
N HIS A 178 6.69 -0.89 -7.27
CA HIS A 178 6.02 -0.73 -8.56
C HIS A 178 5.31 -2.02 -9.01
N GLN A 179 5.43 -3.07 -8.22
CA GLN A 179 4.84 -4.39 -8.47
C GLN A 179 4.54 -5.08 -7.13
N ASN A 180 3.91 -6.25 -7.18
CA ASN A 180 3.73 -7.05 -5.98
C ASN A 180 5.09 -7.44 -5.38
N PRO A 181 5.25 -7.35 -4.05
CA PRO A 181 6.41 -7.92 -3.37
C PRO A 181 6.48 -9.43 -3.61
N SER A 182 7.70 -9.97 -3.60
CA SER A 182 7.95 -11.42 -3.75
C SER A 182 8.04 -12.10 -2.41
#